data_e6d0d042ad13e0f31600def242796cdc
#
_entry.id   e6d0d042ad13e0f31600def242796cdc
#
_cell.length_a   1.000
_cell.length_b   1.000
_cell.length_c   1.000
_cell.angle_alpha   90.00
_cell.angle_beta   90.00
_cell.angle_gamma   90.00
#
_symmetry.space_group_name_H-M   'P 1'
#
loop_
_entity.id
_entity.type
_entity.pdbx_description
1 polymer ?
#
loop_
_entity_poly.entity_id
_entity_poly.type
_entity_poly.pdbx_seq_one_letter_code
_entity_poly.pdbx_strand_id
1 'polypeptide(L)'
;APRIDDLSNRLSRHAQPPLYLSLDIDCLDPAFAPGTGTPETGGLSTNQVLSLLEAASTLACVGMDCVEVAPPYDHAELTSYAAAQLVWTYLCGQLARR
;
A
#
# COMPACT_ATOMS: atom_id res chain seq x y z
N ALA A 1 12.72 5.34 9.18
CA ALA A 1 11.44 5.13 8.48
C ALA A 1 10.50 6.30 8.69
N PRO A 2 9.65 6.64 7.72
CA PRO A 2 8.70 7.73 7.90
C PRO A 2 7.68 7.39 8.98
N ARG A 3 7.21 8.41 9.65
CA ARG A 3 6.16 8.25 10.66
C ARG A 3 4.82 8.18 9.95
N ILE A 4 4.05 7.13 10.26
CA ILE A 4 2.76 6.88 9.60
C ILE A 4 1.75 8.00 9.88
N ASP A 5 1.75 8.53 11.10
CA ASP A 5 0.85 9.64 11.42
C ASP A 5 1.13 10.87 10.57
N ASP A 6 2.41 11.17 10.33
CA ASP A 6 2.80 12.28 9.47
C ASP A 6 2.36 12.07 8.04
N LEU A 7 2.54 10.84 7.51
CA LEU A 7 2.11 10.49 6.16
C LEU A 7 0.59 10.58 6.01
N SER A 8 -0.15 10.04 6.97
CA SER A 8 -1.61 10.09 6.98
C SER A 8 -2.12 11.54 7.04
N ASN A 9 -1.50 12.37 7.86
CA ASN A 9 -1.87 13.78 7.98
C ASN A 9 -1.59 14.54 6.67
N ARG A 10 -0.45 14.27 6.04
CA ARG A 10 -0.10 14.88 4.76
C ARG A 10 -1.09 14.48 3.68
N LEU A 11 -1.46 13.20 3.63
CA LEU A 11 -2.45 12.69 2.69
C LEU A 11 -3.78 13.43 2.86
N SER A 12 -4.25 13.54 4.09
CA SER A 12 -5.54 14.20 4.39
C SER A 12 -5.54 15.69 4.04
N ARG A 13 -4.40 16.38 4.20
CA ARG A 13 -4.32 17.81 3.99
C ARG A 13 -4.07 18.23 2.53
N HIS A 14 -3.35 17.37 1.77
CA HIS A 14 -2.83 17.77 0.45
C HIS A 14 -3.47 17.01 -0.70
N ALA A 15 -4.07 15.86 -0.44
CA ALA A 15 -4.72 15.08 -1.49
C ALA A 15 -6.02 15.75 -1.93
N GLN A 16 -6.18 15.91 -3.24
CA GLN A 16 -7.40 16.51 -3.82
C GLN A 16 -8.00 15.56 -4.85
N PRO A 17 -9.30 15.28 -4.78
CA PRO A 17 -9.97 14.46 -5.79
C PRO A 17 -9.97 15.16 -7.16
N PRO A 18 -9.98 14.39 -8.27
CA PRO A 18 -9.94 12.92 -8.27
C PRO A 18 -8.53 12.39 -8.00
N LEU A 19 -8.46 11.28 -7.24
CA LEU A 19 -7.20 10.64 -6.87
C LEU A 19 -7.04 9.32 -7.61
N TYR A 20 -5.80 8.99 -7.92
CA TYR A 20 -5.40 7.66 -8.38
C TYR A 20 -4.32 7.15 -7.43
N LEU A 21 -4.50 5.93 -6.91
CA LEU A 21 -3.56 5.33 -5.98
C LEU A 21 -2.67 4.33 -6.72
N SER A 22 -1.37 4.58 -6.72
CA SER A 22 -0.39 3.63 -7.22
C SER A 22 0.36 3.03 -6.05
N LEU A 23 0.24 1.72 -5.85
CA LEU A 23 0.90 0.99 -4.78
C LEU A 23 2.05 0.18 -5.36
N ASP A 24 3.27 0.61 -5.05
CA ASP A 24 4.47 -0.14 -5.38
C ASP A 24 4.80 -1.02 -4.16
N ILE A 25 4.83 -2.35 -4.37
CA ILE A 25 5.01 -3.30 -3.26
C ILE A 25 6.37 -3.17 -2.60
N ASP A 26 7.36 -2.59 -3.27
CA ASP A 26 8.69 -2.39 -2.69
C ASP A 26 8.73 -1.25 -1.66
N CYS A 27 7.63 -0.54 -1.43
CA CYS A 27 7.53 0.36 -0.29
C CYS A 27 7.52 -0.40 1.04
N LEU A 28 7.20 -1.68 1.03
CA LEU A 28 7.32 -2.55 2.20
C LEU A 28 8.76 -3.00 2.36
N ASP A 29 9.18 -3.14 3.63
CA ASP A 29 10.47 -3.76 3.93
C ASP A 29 10.52 -5.19 3.39
N PRO A 30 11.69 -5.67 2.90
CA PRO A 30 11.81 -7.06 2.42
C PRO A 30 11.48 -8.14 3.46
N ALA A 31 11.47 -7.79 4.75
CA ALA A 31 10.98 -8.70 5.79
C ALA A 31 9.50 -9.07 5.58
N PHE A 32 8.74 -8.19 4.93
CA PHE A 32 7.30 -8.38 4.67
C PHE A 32 7.01 -8.67 3.21
N ALA A 33 7.80 -8.12 2.29
CA ALA A 33 7.57 -8.26 0.87
C ALA A 33 8.90 -8.44 0.11
N PRO A 34 9.52 -9.63 0.19
CA PRO A 34 10.78 -9.88 -0.51
C PRO A 34 10.62 -10.09 -2.01
N GLY A 35 9.41 -10.40 -2.48
CA GLY A 35 9.13 -10.78 -3.87
C GLY A 35 9.01 -9.60 -4.81
N THR A 36 10.08 -8.83 -4.95
CA THR A 36 10.14 -7.68 -5.84
C THR A 36 11.54 -7.60 -6.45
N GLY A 37 11.68 -6.90 -7.58
CA GLY A 37 12.96 -6.79 -8.28
C GLY A 37 13.94 -5.85 -7.62
N THR A 38 13.44 -4.88 -6.84
CA THR A 38 14.27 -3.84 -6.21
C THR A 38 13.90 -3.68 -4.74
N PRO A 39 14.18 -4.69 -3.90
CA PRO A 39 13.84 -4.59 -2.47
C PRO A 39 14.66 -3.49 -1.79
N GLU A 40 14.01 -2.74 -0.91
CA GLU A 40 14.61 -1.63 -0.18
C GLU A 40 14.54 -1.91 1.33
N THR A 41 15.70 -2.05 1.96
CA THR A 41 15.75 -2.21 3.42
C THR A 41 15.37 -0.90 4.12
N GLY A 42 14.75 -1.00 5.28
CA GLY A 42 14.26 0.17 6.01
C GLY A 42 12.88 0.64 5.56
N GLY A 43 12.16 -0.21 4.83
CA GLY A 43 10.82 0.09 4.35
C GLY A 43 9.73 -0.05 5.40
N LEU A 44 8.49 0.07 4.96
CA LEU A 44 7.33 0.02 5.83
C LEU A 44 6.92 -1.43 6.13
N SER A 45 6.27 -1.63 7.28
CA SER A 45 5.60 -2.90 7.56
C SER A 45 4.27 -2.96 6.81
N THR A 46 3.74 -4.17 6.67
CA THR A 46 2.40 -4.35 6.09
C THR A 46 1.35 -3.60 6.89
N ASN A 47 1.43 -3.64 8.23
CA ASN A 47 0.49 -2.90 9.08
C ASN A 47 0.56 -1.40 8.87
N GLN A 48 1.74 -0.85 8.66
CA GLN A 48 1.88 0.58 8.39
C GLN A 48 1.21 0.97 7.07
N VAL A 49 1.39 0.16 6.03
CA VAL A 49 0.74 0.43 4.74
C VAL A 49 -0.77 0.23 4.83
N LEU A 50 -1.24 -0.77 5.59
CA LEU A 50 -2.68 -0.92 5.86
C LEU A 50 -3.26 0.33 6.50
N SER A 51 -2.57 0.92 7.47
CA SER A 51 -3.00 2.16 8.11
C SER A 51 -3.07 3.34 7.12
N LEU A 52 -2.12 3.42 6.20
CA LEU A 52 -2.15 4.44 5.15
C LEU A 52 -3.34 4.25 4.21
N LEU A 53 -3.64 3.01 3.84
CA LEU A 53 -4.79 2.70 2.99
C LEU A 53 -6.12 3.00 3.68
N GLU A 54 -6.22 2.75 4.98
CA GLU A 54 -7.38 3.11 5.77
C GLU A 54 -7.58 4.63 5.79
N ALA A 55 -6.50 5.39 5.95
CA ALA A 55 -6.56 6.84 5.85
C ALA A 55 -7.01 7.28 4.45
N ALA A 56 -6.49 6.64 3.41
CA ALA A 56 -6.85 6.94 2.02
C ALA A 56 -8.31 6.57 1.72
N SER A 57 -8.91 5.64 2.47
CA SER A 57 -10.30 5.24 2.26
C SER A 57 -11.31 6.36 2.52
N THR A 58 -10.89 7.41 3.22
CA THR A 58 -11.74 8.60 3.42
C THR A 58 -11.78 9.50 2.18
N LEU A 59 -10.96 9.21 1.17
CA LEU A 59 -10.79 10.04 -0.02
C LEU A 59 -11.38 9.33 -1.24
N ALA A 60 -11.92 10.13 -2.18
CA ALA A 60 -12.46 9.59 -3.41
C ALA A 60 -11.35 9.21 -4.37
N CYS A 61 -11.19 7.93 -4.66
CA CYS A 61 -10.25 7.44 -5.66
C CYS A 61 -11.00 7.00 -6.92
N VAL A 62 -10.40 7.25 -8.07
CA VAL A 62 -10.94 6.83 -9.36
C VAL A 62 -10.33 5.52 -9.85
N GLY A 63 -9.26 5.07 -9.22
CA GLY A 63 -8.62 3.80 -9.54
C GLY A 63 -7.36 3.57 -8.73
N MET A 64 -6.83 2.35 -8.84
CA MET A 64 -5.54 2.01 -8.25
C MET A 64 -4.79 1.00 -9.13
N ASP A 65 -3.50 0.93 -8.92
CA ASP A 65 -2.71 -0.21 -9.36
C ASP A 65 -1.85 -0.73 -8.20
N CYS A 66 -1.39 -1.97 -8.35
CA CYS A 66 -0.41 -2.57 -7.46
C CYS A 66 0.68 -3.16 -8.35
N VAL A 67 1.88 -2.64 -8.23
CA VAL A 67 2.97 -2.95 -9.16
C VAL A 67 4.16 -3.55 -8.45
N GLU A 68 5.06 -4.13 -9.23
CA GLU A 68 6.37 -4.63 -8.81
C GLU A 68 6.33 -5.92 -8.00
N VAL A 69 5.21 -6.62 -7.90
CA VAL A 69 5.18 -7.97 -7.35
C VAL A 69 5.87 -8.91 -8.35
N ALA A 70 6.92 -9.57 -7.89
CA ALA A 70 7.72 -10.50 -8.70
C ALA A 70 7.68 -11.89 -8.06
N PRO A 71 6.70 -12.73 -8.42
CA PRO A 71 6.54 -14.04 -7.80
C PRO A 71 7.78 -14.93 -7.84
N PRO A 72 8.63 -14.93 -8.90
CA PRO A 72 9.85 -15.74 -8.90
C PRO A 72 10.84 -15.41 -7.79
N TYR A 73 10.78 -14.19 -7.24
CA TYR A 73 11.65 -13.76 -6.15
C TYR A 73 10.98 -13.89 -4.79
N ASP A 74 9.70 -14.31 -4.76
CA ASP A 74 8.93 -14.36 -3.52
C ASP A 74 9.35 -15.57 -2.68
N HIS A 75 9.02 -15.51 -1.40
CA HIS A 75 9.25 -16.58 -0.45
C HIS A 75 7.92 -16.98 0.16
N ALA A 76 7.52 -18.23 -0.08
CA ALA A 76 6.26 -18.78 0.43
C ALA A 76 5.05 -17.88 0.11
N GLU A 77 5.08 -17.18 -1.01
CA GLU A 77 4.02 -16.29 -1.46
C GLU A 77 3.73 -15.13 -0.51
N LEU A 78 4.69 -14.80 0.34
CA LEU A 78 4.55 -13.77 1.36
C LEU A 78 4.17 -12.41 0.76
N THR A 79 4.86 -12.02 -0.32
CA THR A 79 4.61 -10.76 -1.01
C THR A 79 3.26 -10.76 -1.73
N SER A 80 2.92 -11.89 -2.35
CA SER A 80 1.62 -12.03 -3.04
C SER A 80 0.47 -11.91 -2.06
N TYR A 81 0.57 -12.51 -0.88
CA TYR A 81 -0.45 -12.37 0.17
C TYR A 81 -0.53 -10.93 0.67
N ALA A 82 0.61 -10.28 0.89
CA ALA A 82 0.62 -8.89 1.31
C ALA A 82 -0.07 -7.99 0.28
N ALA A 83 0.28 -8.14 -1.00
CA ALA A 83 -0.32 -7.37 -2.08
C ALA A 83 -1.83 -7.59 -2.16
N ALA A 84 -2.27 -8.85 -2.07
CA ALA A 84 -3.70 -9.18 -2.11
C ALA A 84 -4.46 -8.52 -0.95
N GLN A 85 -3.90 -8.56 0.26
CA GLN A 85 -4.53 -7.95 1.43
C GLN A 85 -4.62 -6.43 1.29
N LEU A 86 -3.58 -5.79 0.76
CA LEU A 86 -3.56 -4.35 0.58
C LEU A 86 -4.59 -3.91 -0.46
N VAL A 87 -4.68 -4.60 -1.58
CA VAL A 87 -5.69 -4.32 -2.61
C VAL A 87 -7.10 -4.54 -2.07
N TRP A 88 -7.31 -5.63 -1.33
CA TRP A 88 -8.60 -5.92 -0.71
C TRP A 88 -9.01 -4.80 0.25
N THR A 89 -8.08 -4.33 1.08
CA THR A 89 -8.33 -3.25 2.03
C THR A 89 -8.74 -1.96 1.31
N TYR A 90 -8.06 -1.64 0.21
CA TYR A 90 -8.41 -0.50 -0.62
C TYR A 90 -9.84 -0.63 -1.17
N LEU A 91 -10.17 -1.79 -1.75
CA LEU A 91 -11.50 -2.02 -2.34
C LEU A 91 -12.60 -1.90 -1.29
N CYS A 92 -12.40 -2.51 -0.13
CA CYS A 92 -13.36 -2.42 0.98
C CYS A 92 -13.55 -0.98 1.44
N GLY A 93 -12.47 -0.22 1.55
CA GLY A 93 -12.53 1.18 1.95
C GLY A 93 -13.29 2.04 0.95
N GLN A 94 -13.04 1.87 -0.34
CA GLN A 94 -13.72 2.62 -1.39
C GLN A 94 -15.21 2.25 -1.46
N LEU A 95 -15.55 0.97 -1.29
CA LEU A 95 -16.93 0.52 -1.28
C LEU A 95 -17.69 1.10 -0.10
N ALA A 96 -17.10 1.17 1.08
CA ALA A 96 -17.71 1.69 2.29
C ALA A 96 -18.02 3.19 2.22
N ARG A 97 -17.33 3.94 1.33
CA ARG A 97 -17.58 5.37 1.12
C ARG A 97 -18.89 5.66 0.41
N ARG A 98 -19.41 4.69 -0.35
CA ARG A 98 -20.60 4.87 -1.21
C ARG A 98 -21.94 4.73 -0.43
#